data_3fde244531874b3e7f66084c4ae3c7ea
#
_entry.id   3fde244531874b3e7f66084c4ae3c7ea
#
_cell.length_a   1.000
_cell.length_b   1.000
_cell.length_c   1.000
_cell.angle_alpha   90.00
_cell.angle_beta   90.00
_cell.angle_gamma   90.00
#
_symmetry.space_group_name_H-M   'P 1'
#
loop_
_entity.id
_entity.type
_entity.pdbx_description
1 polymer ?
#
loop_
_entity_poly.entity_id
_entity_poly.type
_entity_poly.pdbx_seq_one_letter_code
_entity_poly.pdbx_strand_id
1 'polypeptide(L)'
;STAADPANRFTCMVMGTNDLAKETRARLLPGRAAMLPWLQTCLAAARAYGLDIVDGVYNAIADEDGFVGECEQGRDCGFDGKTLIHPSQIAAANTVFAPSAEEVERARAIIAAFALPENAGKGALQLDGRMVERLHAEMGRRTVAIAEAIAARG
;
A
#
# COMPACT_ATOMS: atom_id res chain seq x y z
N SER A 1 -21.36 6.41 -2.52
CA SER A 1 -21.65 7.86 -2.65
C SER A 1 -21.27 8.66 -1.40
N THR A 2 -21.15 8.06 -0.22
CA THR A 2 -20.79 8.75 1.02
C THR A 2 -19.32 9.21 1.06
N ALA A 3 -18.40 8.50 0.42
CA ALA A 3 -16.98 8.87 0.41
C ALA A 3 -16.69 10.15 -0.41
N ALA A 4 -17.54 10.50 -1.37
CA ALA A 4 -17.40 11.72 -2.19
C ALA A 4 -18.04 12.99 -1.57
N ASP A 5 -18.68 12.89 -0.40
CA ASP A 5 -19.27 14.02 0.30
C ASP A 5 -18.16 14.79 1.07
N PRO A 6 -17.95 16.10 0.81
CA PRO A 6 -16.97 16.91 1.54
C PRO A 6 -17.20 16.97 3.06
N ALA A 7 -18.41 16.73 3.52
CA ALA A 7 -18.74 16.62 4.94
C ALA A 7 -18.37 15.23 5.52
N ASN A 8 -18.05 14.26 4.68
CA ASN A 8 -17.71 12.91 5.13
C ASN A 8 -16.26 12.85 5.61
N ARG A 9 -16.08 12.42 6.85
CA ARG A 9 -14.77 12.24 7.49
C ARG A 9 -14.19 10.83 7.28
N PHE A 10 -14.77 10.05 6.38
CA PHE A 10 -14.34 8.69 6.07
C PHE A 10 -13.12 8.74 5.16
N THR A 11 -11.95 8.39 5.69
CA THR A 11 -10.65 8.49 5.02
C THR A 11 -9.94 7.16 4.85
N CYS A 12 -10.34 6.12 5.60
CA CYS A 12 -9.67 4.83 5.59
C CYS A 12 -10.65 3.67 5.76
N MET A 13 -10.36 2.57 5.09
CA MET A 13 -11.04 1.28 5.25
C MET A 13 -10.14 0.30 6.00
N VAL A 14 -10.74 -0.58 6.79
CA VAL A 14 -10.06 -1.67 7.49
C VAL A 14 -10.69 -3.00 7.08
N MET A 15 -9.86 -3.96 6.63
CA MET A 15 -10.34 -5.28 6.26
C MET A 15 -10.60 -6.15 7.48
N GLY A 16 -11.86 -6.47 7.74
CA GLY A 16 -12.30 -7.42 8.77
C GLY A 16 -12.24 -8.87 8.25
N THR A 17 -11.04 -9.41 8.03
CA THR A 17 -10.86 -10.72 7.38
C THR A 17 -11.47 -11.89 8.17
N ASN A 18 -11.45 -11.83 9.49
CA ASN A 18 -12.09 -12.86 10.33
C ASN A 18 -13.62 -12.86 10.18
N ASP A 19 -14.24 -11.68 10.19
CA ASP A 19 -15.68 -11.54 10.01
C ASP A 19 -16.09 -11.94 8.60
N LEU A 20 -15.29 -11.51 7.60
CA LEU A 20 -15.52 -11.88 6.21
C LEU A 20 -15.42 -13.40 5.99
N ALA A 21 -14.44 -14.05 6.62
CA ALA A 21 -14.29 -15.51 6.57
C ALA A 21 -15.51 -16.21 7.17
N LYS A 22 -16.01 -15.71 8.30
CA LYS A 22 -17.22 -16.23 8.97
C LYS A 22 -18.44 -16.09 8.06
N GLU A 23 -18.69 -14.91 7.52
CA GLU A 23 -19.90 -14.65 6.71
C GLU A 23 -19.86 -15.38 5.36
N THR A 24 -18.70 -15.45 4.72
CA THR A 24 -18.52 -16.15 3.43
C THR A 24 -18.28 -17.67 3.58
N ARG A 25 -18.03 -18.15 4.81
CA ARG A 25 -17.60 -19.53 5.12
C ARG A 25 -16.29 -19.90 4.44
N ALA A 26 -15.48 -18.92 4.07
CA ALA A 26 -14.17 -19.13 3.49
C ALA A 26 -13.15 -19.53 4.56
N ARG A 27 -12.11 -20.24 4.15
CA ARG A 27 -11.02 -20.64 5.05
C ARG A 27 -9.85 -19.66 4.95
N LEU A 28 -9.36 -19.23 6.10
CA LEU A 28 -8.12 -18.45 6.19
C LEU A 28 -6.94 -19.43 6.20
N LEU A 29 -6.38 -19.68 5.02
CA LEU A 29 -5.22 -20.54 4.80
C LEU A 29 -4.02 -19.69 4.41
N PRO A 30 -2.78 -20.19 4.59
CA PRO A 30 -1.58 -19.50 4.10
C PRO A 30 -1.74 -19.06 2.63
N GLY A 31 -1.28 -17.85 2.32
CA GLY A 31 -1.45 -17.25 0.99
C GLY A 31 -2.84 -16.72 0.67
N ARG A 32 -3.85 -16.95 1.53
CA ARG A 32 -5.21 -16.35 1.51
C ARG A 32 -5.93 -16.41 0.17
N ALA A 33 -5.71 -17.48 -0.64
CA ALA A 33 -6.26 -17.58 -2.00
C ALA A 33 -7.79 -17.35 -2.05
N ALA A 34 -8.54 -17.87 -1.08
CA ALA A 34 -10.00 -17.71 -0.98
C ALA A 34 -10.42 -16.25 -0.65
N MET A 35 -9.52 -15.46 -0.03
CA MET A 35 -9.79 -14.07 0.36
C MET A 35 -9.36 -13.06 -0.70
N LEU A 36 -8.41 -13.39 -1.57
CA LEU A 36 -7.84 -12.45 -2.54
C LEU A 36 -8.89 -11.72 -3.39
N PRO A 37 -9.94 -12.37 -3.92
CA PRO A 37 -10.97 -11.66 -4.68
C PRO A 37 -11.67 -10.57 -3.87
N TRP A 38 -11.95 -10.83 -2.59
CA TRP A 38 -12.59 -9.87 -1.68
C TRP A 38 -11.65 -8.72 -1.34
N LEU A 39 -10.39 -9.04 -1.01
CA LEU A 39 -9.35 -8.05 -0.71
C LEU A 39 -9.15 -7.10 -1.88
N GLN A 40 -9.00 -7.63 -3.09
CA GLN A 40 -8.81 -6.83 -4.31
C GLN A 40 -10.05 -6.00 -4.67
N THR A 41 -11.25 -6.52 -4.46
CA THR A 41 -12.49 -5.77 -4.69
C THR A 41 -12.60 -4.59 -3.74
N CYS A 42 -12.35 -4.79 -2.45
CA CYS A 42 -12.36 -3.71 -1.46
C CYS A 42 -11.28 -2.67 -1.73
N LEU A 43 -10.08 -3.12 -2.12
CA LEU A 43 -8.97 -2.24 -2.50
C LEU A 43 -9.33 -1.38 -3.72
N ALA A 44 -9.88 -1.98 -4.77
CA ALA A 44 -10.34 -1.24 -5.95
C ALA A 44 -11.41 -0.20 -5.59
N ALA A 45 -12.35 -0.56 -4.71
CA ALA A 45 -13.36 0.37 -4.22
C ALA A 45 -12.74 1.52 -3.43
N ALA A 46 -11.79 1.24 -2.53
CA ALA A 46 -11.09 2.29 -1.77
C ALA A 46 -10.36 3.26 -2.71
N ARG A 47 -9.62 2.75 -3.69
CA ARG A 47 -8.88 3.58 -4.65
C ARG A 47 -9.80 4.43 -5.55
N ALA A 48 -10.96 3.89 -5.94
CA ALA A 48 -11.95 4.65 -6.72
C ALA A 48 -12.47 5.90 -6.00
N TYR A 49 -12.39 5.93 -4.67
CA TYR A 49 -12.84 7.05 -3.84
C TYR A 49 -11.69 7.78 -3.13
N GLY A 50 -10.43 7.49 -3.46
CA GLY A 50 -9.26 8.14 -2.86
C GLY A 50 -9.08 7.82 -1.37
N LEU A 51 -9.54 6.65 -0.90
CA LEU A 51 -9.42 6.21 0.47
C LEU A 51 -8.17 5.38 0.67
N ASP A 52 -7.57 5.49 1.86
CA ASP A 52 -6.61 4.51 2.33
C ASP A 52 -7.31 3.21 2.72
N ILE A 53 -6.59 2.09 2.65
CA ILE A 53 -7.11 0.79 3.06
C ILE A 53 -6.00 -0.04 3.72
N VAL A 54 -6.28 -0.56 4.92
CA VAL A 54 -5.37 -1.45 5.64
C VAL A 54 -5.89 -2.89 5.63
N ASP A 55 -4.95 -3.80 5.47
CA ASP A 55 -5.20 -5.24 5.45
C ASP A 55 -5.66 -5.75 6.83
N GLY A 56 -6.24 -6.94 6.86
CA GLY A 56 -6.77 -7.59 8.06
C GLY A 56 -5.69 -8.12 8.99
N VAL A 57 -6.12 -8.62 10.14
CA VAL A 57 -5.26 -9.19 11.18
C VAL A 57 -4.64 -10.53 10.77
N TYR A 58 -3.46 -10.84 11.34
CA TYR A 58 -2.85 -12.15 11.30
C TYR A 58 -2.95 -12.83 12.66
N ASN A 59 -3.66 -13.96 12.74
CA ASN A 59 -4.06 -14.57 14.01
C ASN A 59 -2.98 -15.43 14.67
N ALA A 60 -2.05 -16.00 13.90
CA ALA A 60 -1.00 -16.87 14.41
C ALA A 60 0.20 -16.05 14.94
N ILE A 61 0.07 -15.48 16.14
CA ILE A 61 1.05 -14.53 16.71
C ILE A 61 2.48 -15.11 16.78
N ALA A 62 2.61 -16.42 16.99
CA ALA A 62 3.92 -17.10 17.10
C ALA A 62 4.55 -17.43 15.72
N ASP A 63 3.82 -17.28 14.63
CA ASP A 63 4.29 -17.54 13.26
C ASP A 63 4.75 -16.22 12.62
N GLU A 64 5.99 -15.87 12.88
CA GLU A 64 6.59 -14.61 12.41
C GLU A 64 6.80 -14.61 10.89
N ASP A 65 7.28 -15.72 10.34
CA ASP A 65 7.51 -15.86 8.89
C ASP A 65 6.19 -15.76 8.10
N GLY A 66 5.14 -16.42 8.57
CA GLY A 66 3.81 -16.33 7.96
C GLY A 66 3.22 -14.92 8.06
N PHE A 67 3.47 -14.21 9.17
CA PHE A 67 3.06 -12.83 9.34
C PHE A 67 3.76 -11.90 8.32
N VAL A 68 5.08 -12.03 8.20
CA VAL A 68 5.88 -11.24 7.23
C VAL A 68 5.40 -11.51 5.80
N GLY A 69 5.24 -12.80 5.43
CA GLY A 69 4.73 -13.16 4.10
C GLY A 69 3.33 -12.61 3.80
N GLU A 70 2.46 -12.52 4.81
CA GLU A 70 1.13 -11.91 4.64
C GLU A 70 1.21 -10.38 4.53
N CYS A 71 2.15 -9.72 5.24
CA CYS A 71 2.43 -8.30 5.08
C CYS A 71 2.93 -7.98 3.66
N GLU A 72 3.90 -8.77 3.16
CA GLU A 72 4.44 -8.63 1.80
C GLU A 72 3.34 -8.80 0.74
N GLN A 73 2.52 -9.83 0.87
CA GLN A 73 1.37 -10.03 -0.01
C GLN A 73 0.40 -8.83 0.04
N GLY A 74 0.10 -8.30 1.23
CA GLY A 74 -0.75 -7.12 1.39
C GLY A 74 -0.15 -5.89 0.70
N ARG A 75 1.13 -5.61 0.91
CA ARG A 75 1.86 -4.53 0.23
C ARG A 75 1.82 -4.70 -1.30
N ASP A 76 2.11 -5.89 -1.79
CA ASP A 76 2.14 -6.19 -3.23
C ASP A 76 0.75 -6.12 -3.86
N CYS A 77 -0.30 -6.41 -3.11
CA CYS A 77 -1.69 -6.15 -3.49
C CYS A 77 -2.03 -4.66 -3.56
N GLY A 78 -1.28 -3.80 -2.87
CA GLY A 78 -1.48 -2.35 -2.84
C GLY A 78 -2.15 -1.81 -1.58
N PHE A 79 -2.18 -2.56 -0.48
CA PHE A 79 -2.64 -2.05 0.82
C PHE A 79 -1.67 -1.04 1.40
N ASP A 80 -2.18 -0.08 2.16
CA ASP A 80 -1.40 1.00 2.79
C ASP A 80 -0.78 0.59 4.13
N GLY A 81 -1.17 -0.57 4.66
CA GLY A 81 -0.72 -1.10 5.94
C GLY A 81 -1.48 -2.35 6.34
N LYS A 82 -1.34 -2.75 7.60
CA LYS A 82 -1.97 -3.94 8.17
C LYS A 82 -2.47 -3.68 9.59
N THR A 83 -3.63 -4.24 9.92
CA THR A 83 -4.13 -4.25 11.30
C THR A 83 -3.32 -5.25 12.13
N LEU A 84 -2.85 -4.81 13.29
CA LEU A 84 -2.02 -5.60 14.19
C LEU A 84 -2.79 -5.93 15.48
N ILE A 85 -2.56 -7.13 16.02
CA ILE A 85 -3.19 -7.61 17.26
C ILE A 85 -2.18 -7.94 18.36
N HIS A 86 -0.88 -7.79 18.09
CA HIS A 86 0.17 -8.03 19.06
C HIS A 86 1.36 -7.09 18.85
N PRO A 87 2.04 -6.59 19.93
CA PRO A 87 3.19 -5.69 19.80
C PRO A 87 4.36 -6.27 18.99
N SER A 88 4.59 -7.59 19.02
CA SER A 88 5.66 -8.25 18.24
C SER A 88 5.50 -8.08 16.73
N GLN A 89 4.29 -7.78 16.25
CA GLN A 89 4.00 -7.57 14.82
C GLN A 89 4.40 -6.18 14.32
N ILE A 90 4.63 -5.21 15.22
CA ILE A 90 4.84 -3.80 14.86
C ILE A 90 6.08 -3.59 14.00
N ALA A 91 7.22 -4.12 14.45
CA ALA A 91 8.51 -3.92 13.79
C ALA A 91 8.51 -4.49 12.37
N ALA A 92 8.02 -5.72 12.20
CA ALA A 92 7.94 -6.39 10.90
C ALA A 92 6.98 -5.68 9.96
N ALA A 93 5.79 -5.29 10.43
CA ALA A 93 4.83 -4.53 9.63
C ALA A 93 5.41 -3.19 9.15
N ASN A 94 6.03 -2.43 10.06
CA ASN A 94 6.67 -1.16 9.71
C ASN A 94 7.78 -1.34 8.67
N THR A 95 8.58 -2.39 8.78
CA THR A 95 9.65 -2.70 7.81
C THR A 95 9.08 -3.02 6.43
N VAL A 96 8.05 -3.86 6.37
CA VAL A 96 7.49 -4.30 5.09
C VAL A 96 6.74 -3.18 4.37
N PHE A 97 5.96 -2.36 5.08
CA PHE A 97 5.17 -1.29 4.46
C PHE A 97 5.93 0.02 4.27
N ALA A 98 7.15 0.16 4.82
CA ALA A 98 8.00 1.30 4.54
C ALA A 98 8.63 1.18 3.14
N PRO A 99 8.71 2.28 2.37
CA PRO A 99 9.44 2.27 1.12
C PRO A 99 10.94 2.09 1.38
N SER A 100 11.60 1.27 0.55
CA SER A 100 13.04 1.08 0.61
C SER A 100 13.82 2.33 0.18
N ALA A 101 15.08 2.43 0.60
CA ALA A 101 15.95 3.54 0.17
C ALA A 101 16.07 3.60 -1.37
N GLU A 102 16.16 2.43 -2.02
CA GLU A 102 16.24 2.34 -3.49
C GLU A 102 14.96 2.85 -4.16
N GLU A 103 13.78 2.49 -3.63
CA GLU A 103 12.50 2.99 -4.13
C GLU A 103 12.39 4.51 -4.00
N VAL A 104 12.85 5.06 -2.87
CA VAL A 104 12.84 6.52 -2.62
C VAL A 104 13.81 7.24 -3.56
N GLU A 105 15.02 6.74 -3.74
CA GLU A 105 16.01 7.31 -4.67
C GLU A 105 15.48 7.29 -6.10
N ARG A 106 14.94 6.15 -6.54
CA ARG A 106 14.34 6.01 -7.87
C ARG A 106 13.15 6.97 -8.06
N ALA A 107 12.28 7.09 -7.06
CA ALA A 107 11.16 8.01 -7.10
C ALA A 107 11.63 9.47 -7.25
N ARG A 108 12.63 9.89 -6.48
CA ARG A 108 13.22 11.22 -6.57
C ARG A 108 13.85 11.48 -7.94
N ALA A 109 14.57 10.51 -8.51
CA ALA A 109 15.18 10.63 -9.83
C ALA A 109 14.11 10.83 -10.92
N ILE A 110 13.03 10.06 -10.88
CA ILE A 110 11.91 10.18 -11.83
C ILE A 110 11.23 11.56 -11.71
N ILE A 111 10.93 12.00 -10.48
CA ILE A 111 10.33 13.31 -10.22
C ILE A 111 11.22 14.43 -10.77
N ALA A 112 12.53 14.38 -10.47
CA ALA A 112 13.50 15.37 -10.94
C ALA A 112 13.59 15.42 -12.47
N ALA A 113 13.62 14.25 -13.13
CA ALA A 113 13.67 14.16 -14.59
C ALA A 113 12.45 14.84 -15.25
N PHE A 114 11.25 14.64 -14.71
CA PHE A 114 10.03 15.29 -15.22
C PHE A 114 9.92 16.78 -14.86
N ALA A 115 10.68 17.25 -13.87
CA ALA A 115 10.72 18.66 -13.48
C ALA A 115 11.64 19.52 -14.37
N LEU A 116 12.51 18.92 -15.18
CA LEU A 116 13.40 19.63 -16.09
C LEU A 116 12.61 20.39 -17.17
N PRO A 117 12.97 21.64 -17.50
CA PRO A 117 12.25 22.43 -18.50
C PRO A 117 12.17 21.77 -19.88
N GLU A 118 13.21 21.09 -20.33
CA GLU A 118 13.25 20.35 -21.60
C GLU A 118 12.31 19.15 -21.65
N ASN A 119 11.81 18.73 -20.49
CA ASN A 119 10.84 17.63 -20.36
C ASN A 119 9.41 18.14 -20.10
N ALA A 120 9.22 19.45 -20.06
CA ALA A 120 7.91 20.05 -19.92
C ALA A 120 6.98 19.58 -21.07
N GLY A 121 5.81 19.05 -20.71
CA GLY A 121 4.83 18.55 -21.70
C GLY A 121 5.07 17.12 -22.20
N LYS A 122 6.21 16.49 -21.93
CA LYS A 122 6.43 15.08 -22.30
C LYS A 122 5.60 14.15 -21.41
N GLY A 123 4.95 13.15 -22.03
CA GLY A 123 4.22 12.10 -21.32
C GLY A 123 5.11 10.97 -20.81
N ALA A 124 6.23 10.72 -21.53
CA ALA A 124 7.20 9.67 -21.22
C ALA A 124 8.63 10.15 -21.44
N LEU A 125 9.58 9.57 -20.72
CA LEU A 125 11.03 9.83 -20.79
C LEU A 125 11.79 8.49 -20.75
N GLN A 126 13.05 8.53 -21.19
CA GLN A 126 13.99 7.46 -20.89
C GLN A 126 14.87 7.87 -19.71
N LEU A 127 14.90 7.07 -18.66
CA LEU A 127 15.74 7.23 -17.49
C LEU A 127 16.45 5.90 -17.19
N ASP A 128 17.78 5.93 -17.14
CA ASP A 128 18.63 4.74 -16.90
C ASP A 128 18.28 3.53 -17.79
N GLY A 129 18.04 3.78 -19.09
CA GLY A 129 17.70 2.75 -20.07
C GLY A 129 16.27 2.22 -19.99
N ARG A 130 15.42 2.74 -19.11
CA ARG A 130 14.02 2.34 -18.93
C ARG A 130 13.08 3.48 -19.31
N MET A 131 11.95 3.13 -19.89
CA MET A 131 10.88 4.11 -20.11
C MET A 131 10.17 4.42 -18.78
N VAL A 132 10.01 5.70 -18.48
CA VAL A 132 9.21 6.21 -17.36
C VAL A 132 8.17 7.18 -17.88
N GLU A 133 6.97 7.12 -17.34
CA GLU A 133 5.83 7.95 -17.68
C GLU A 133 5.49 8.92 -16.56
N ARG A 134 4.71 9.93 -16.85
CA ARG A 134 4.30 10.95 -15.87
C ARG A 134 3.57 10.34 -14.66
N LEU A 135 2.80 9.26 -14.85
CA LEU A 135 2.17 8.53 -13.76
C LEU A 135 3.20 7.97 -12.74
N HIS A 136 4.39 7.58 -13.20
CA HIS A 136 5.45 7.12 -12.29
C HIS A 136 5.99 8.25 -11.42
N ALA A 137 6.00 9.49 -11.92
CA ALA A 137 6.35 10.65 -11.09
C ALA A 137 5.27 10.95 -10.04
N GLU A 138 3.98 10.74 -10.36
CA GLU A 138 2.88 10.88 -9.40
C GLU A 138 2.96 9.80 -8.30
N MET A 139 3.17 8.54 -8.68
CA MET A 139 3.42 7.44 -7.73
C MET A 139 4.65 7.74 -6.86
N GLY A 140 5.73 8.23 -7.47
CA GLY A 140 6.96 8.58 -6.78
C GLY A 140 6.77 9.66 -5.70
N ARG A 141 5.91 10.65 -5.93
CA ARG A 141 5.59 11.67 -4.91
C ARG A 141 4.99 11.05 -3.66
N ARG A 142 4.11 10.05 -3.81
CA ARG A 142 3.56 9.33 -2.67
C ARG A 142 4.64 8.56 -1.91
N THR A 143 5.52 7.84 -2.62
CA THR A 143 6.65 7.10 -2.03
C THR A 143 7.55 8.02 -1.21
N VAL A 144 7.94 9.17 -1.78
CA VAL A 144 8.78 10.17 -1.10
C VAL A 144 8.06 10.76 0.11
N ALA A 145 6.77 11.12 -0.01
CA ALA A 145 6.00 11.66 1.10
C ALA A 145 5.88 10.68 2.29
N ILE A 146 5.70 9.39 2.01
CA ILE A 146 5.67 8.34 3.05
C ILE A 146 7.03 8.26 3.75
N ALA A 147 8.14 8.22 2.99
CA ALA A 147 9.48 8.15 3.55
C ALA A 147 9.80 9.38 4.43
N GLU A 148 9.43 10.57 4.00
CA GLU A 148 9.61 11.82 4.76
C GLU A 148 8.75 11.83 6.03
N ALA A 149 7.52 11.34 5.97
CA ALA A 149 6.65 11.22 7.14
C ALA A 149 7.19 10.21 8.17
N ILE A 150 7.79 9.11 7.72
CA ILE A 150 8.47 8.14 8.60
C ILE A 150 9.70 8.81 9.26
N ALA A 151 10.55 9.46 8.48
CA ALA A 151 11.75 10.12 8.99
C ALA A 151 11.43 11.24 10.01
N ALA A 152 10.30 11.91 9.87
CA ALA A 152 9.87 12.95 10.80
C ALA A 152 9.35 12.41 12.15
N ARG A 153 9.09 11.12 12.26
CA ARG A 153 8.58 10.47 13.49
C ARG A 153 9.65 9.72 14.28
N GLY A 154 10.79 9.42 13.68
CA GLY A 154 11.94 8.73 14.27
C GLY A 154 12.89 9.68 14.91
#